data_4d1a41d4bb8b3f0d5d9d1deb03b4102f
#
_entry.id   4d1a41d4bb8b3f0d5d9d1deb03b4102f
#
_cell.length_a   1.000
_cell.length_b   1.000
_cell.length_c   1.000
_cell.angle_alpha   90.00
_cell.angle_beta   90.00
_cell.angle_gamma   90.00
#
_symmetry.space_group_name_H-M   'P 1'
#
loop_
_entity.id
_entity.type
_entity.pdbx_description
1 polymer ?
#
loop_
_entity_poly.entity_id
_entity_poly.type
_entity_poly.pdbx_seq_one_letter_code
_entity_poly.pdbx_strand_id
1 'polypeptide(L)'
;MVRKDSRKGRIEKMKKVLVSIISVIVIIAILIVGKIQMDKYRVKTIVHGEDGKAAIGNMLKIMDEKAVTPEGKIKSYKIDESYTERNPMGGVNISIIVNGDKEMIINTTLERYSSSGKYEINSKAVSPKLSQEIKRGNN
;
A
#
# COMPACT_ATOMS: atom_id res chain seq x y z
N MET A 1 -23.56 -32.11 -50.20
CA MET A 1 -23.53 -32.71 -48.86
C MET A 1 -22.19 -32.59 -48.18
N VAL A 2 -21.08 -32.79 -48.86
CA VAL A 2 -19.72 -32.74 -48.28
C VAL A 2 -19.32 -31.33 -47.72
N ARG A 3 -19.82 -30.24 -48.31
CA ARG A 3 -19.54 -28.87 -47.86
C ARG A 3 -20.20 -28.46 -46.53
N LYS A 4 -21.34 -29.05 -46.19
CA LYS A 4 -22.09 -28.73 -44.96
C LYS A 4 -21.43 -29.34 -43.71
N ASP A 5 -20.91 -30.55 -43.80
CA ASP A 5 -20.21 -31.24 -42.74
C ASP A 5 -18.84 -30.60 -42.46
N SER A 6 -18.13 -30.17 -43.49
CA SER A 6 -16.84 -29.46 -43.35
C SER A 6 -17.00 -28.09 -42.63
N ARG A 7 -18.11 -27.38 -42.91
CA ARG A 7 -18.38 -26.09 -42.18
C ARG A 7 -18.73 -26.32 -40.73
N LYS A 8 -19.54 -27.33 -40.41
CA LYS A 8 -19.92 -27.67 -39.05
C LYS A 8 -18.71 -28.07 -38.20
N GLY A 9 -17.84 -28.91 -38.72
CA GLY A 9 -16.60 -29.29 -38.05
C GLY A 9 -15.63 -28.12 -37.81
N ARG A 10 -15.57 -27.17 -38.76
CA ARG A 10 -14.74 -25.96 -38.61
C ARG A 10 -15.29 -25.03 -37.54
N ILE A 11 -16.60 -24.84 -37.46
CA ILE A 11 -17.27 -24.03 -36.46
C ILE A 11 -17.08 -24.63 -35.07
N GLU A 12 -17.15 -25.95 -34.91
CA GLU A 12 -16.93 -26.62 -33.64
C GLU A 12 -15.47 -26.49 -33.17
N LYS A 13 -14.49 -26.62 -34.08
CA LYS A 13 -13.08 -26.36 -33.78
C LYS A 13 -12.84 -24.92 -33.33
N MET A 14 -13.43 -23.94 -34.00
CA MET A 14 -13.36 -22.53 -33.65
C MET A 14 -13.97 -22.25 -32.25
N LYS A 15 -15.12 -22.87 -31.94
CA LYS A 15 -15.72 -22.75 -30.59
C LYS A 15 -14.83 -23.32 -29.52
N LYS A 16 -14.21 -24.47 -29.72
CA LYS A 16 -13.28 -25.10 -28.77
C LYS A 16 -12.04 -24.20 -28.52
N VAL A 17 -11.47 -23.64 -29.59
CA VAL A 17 -10.35 -22.73 -29.51
C VAL A 17 -10.75 -21.46 -28.77
N LEU A 18 -11.90 -20.88 -29.05
CA LEU A 18 -12.42 -19.70 -28.40
C LEU A 18 -12.64 -19.92 -26.88
N VAL A 19 -13.26 -21.05 -26.51
CA VAL A 19 -13.45 -21.44 -25.10
C VAL A 19 -12.11 -21.61 -24.39
N SER A 20 -11.12 -22.22 -25.04
CA SER A 20 -9.76 -22.37 -24.48
C SER A 20 -9.10 -21.02 -24.23
N ILE A 21 -9.19 -20.08 -25.16
CA ILE A 21 -8.63 -18.74 -25.02
C ILE A 21 -9.31 -17.99 -23.85
N ILE A 22 -10.63 -18.05 -23.77
CA ILE A 22 -11.40 -17.42 -22.69
C ILE A 22 -10.99 -18.01 -21.35
N SER A 23 -10.84 -19.34 -21.25
CA SER A 23 -10.41 -20.00 -20.01
C SER A 23 -9.04 -19.53 -19.54
N VAL A 24 -8.08 -19.38 -20.47
CA VAL A 24 -6.73 -18.87 -20.14
C VAL A 24 -6.80 -17.43 -19.64
N ILE A 25 -7.60 -16.57 -20.28
CA ILE A 25 -7.77 -15.17 -19.84
C ILE A 25 -8.38 -15.11 -18.43
N VAL A 26 -9.37 -15.93 -18.13
CA VAL A 26 -10.01 -16.00 -16.81
C VAL A 26 -9.01 -16.46 -15.75
N ILE A 27 -8.19 -17.47 -16.03
CA ILE A 27 -7.15 -17.95 -15.10
C ILE A 27 -6.14 -16.85 -14.82
N ILE A 28 -5.66 -16.15 -15.84
CA ILE A 28 -4.73 -15.02 -15.69
C ILE A 28 -5.36 -13.91 -14.84
N ALA A 29 -6.62 -13.57 -15.09
CA ALA A 29 -7.33 -12.56 -14.30
C ALA A 29 -7.44 -12.95 -12.83
N ILE A 30 -7.73 -14.21 -12.52
CA ILE A 30 -7.80 -14.73 -11.14
C ILE A 30 -6.43 -14.64 -10.46
N LEU A 31 -5.35 -15.00 -11.16
CA LEU A 31 -4.00 -14.92 -10.62
C LEU A 31 -3.58 -13.48 -10.31
N ILE A 32 -3.91 -12.52 -11.18
CA ILE A 32 -3.63 -11.10 -10.98
C ILE A 32 -4.40 -10.56 -9.76
N VAL A 33 -5.68 -10.85 -9.67
CA VAL A 33 -6.51 -10.42 -8.52
C VAL A 33 -5.98 -11.05 -7.22
N GLY A 34 -5.64 -12.33 -7.23
CA GLY A 34 -5.06 -13.01 -6.07
C GLY A 34 -3.75 -12.37 -5.59
N LYS A 35 -2.86 -12.00 -6.52
CA LYS A 35 -1.61 -11.31 -6.20
C LYS A 35 -1.86 -9.93 -5.57
N ILE A 36 -2.76 -9.14 -6.15
CA ILE A 36 -3.12 -7.82 -5.62
C ILE A 36 -3.68 -7.93 -4.20
N GLN A 37 -4.53 -8.89 -3.92
CA GLN A 37 -5.09 -9.11 -2.58
C GLN A 37 -4.02 -9.55 -1.58
N MET A 38 -3.10 -10.41 -1.96
CA MET A 38 -1.99 -10.82 -1.11
C MET A 38 -1.04 -9.67 -0.80
N ASP A 39 -0.73 -8.82 -1.78
CA ASP A 39 0.12 -7.66 -1.57
C ASP A 39 -0.53 -6.65 -0.61
N LYS A 40 -1.82 -6.38 -0.74
CA LYS A 40 -2.58 -5.54 0.21
C LYS A 40 -2.57 -6.11 1.63
N TYR A 41 -2.76 -7.41 1.77
CA TYR A 41 -2.72 -8.07 3.07
C TYR A 41 -1.34 -7.96 3.74
N ARG A 42 -0.27 -8.22 3.00
CA ARG A 42 1.12 -8.08 3.48
C ARG A 42 1.44 -6.65 3.89
N VAL A 43 1.09 -5.69 3.06
CA VAL A 43 1.27 -4.26 3.36
C VAL A 43 0.58 -3.88 4.66
N LYS A 44 -0.68 -4.27 4.82
CA LYS A 44 -1.46 -4.01 6.04
C LYS A 44 -0.83 -4.67 7.28
N THR A 45 -0.35 -5.89 7.17
CA THR A 45 0.32 -6.60 8.26
C THR A 45 1.63 -5.93 8.66
N ILE A 46 2.40 -5.43 7.71
CA ILE A 46 3.65 -4.69 7.98
C ILE A 46 3.37 -3.37 8.68
N VAL A 47 2.45 -2.59 8.15
CA VAL A 47 2.17 -1.24 8.65
C VAL A 47 1.53 -1.26 10.04
N HIS A 48 0.62 -2.19 10.29
CA HIS A 48 -0.06 -2.35 11.58
C HIS A 48 0.64 -3.32 12.52
N GLY A 49 1.74 -3.94 12.11
CA GLY A 49 2.58 -4.78 12.95
C GLY A 49 3.36 -3.98 13.99
N GLU A 50 3.96 -4.66 14.96
CA GLU A 50 4.72 -4.02 16.05
C GLU A 50 5.90 -3.20 15.53
N ASP A 51 6.66 -3.74 14.59
CA ASP A 51 7.80 -3.04 14.00
C ASP A 51 7.38 -1.80 13.20
N GLY A 52 6.31 -1.89 12.43
CA GLY A 52 5.75 -0.76 11.68
C GLY A 52 5.26 0.35 12.61
N LYS A 53 4.52 0.00 13.64
CA LYS A 53 4.04 0.94 14.67
C LYS A 53 5.19 1.59 15.43
N ALA A 54 6.22 0.81 15.78
CA ALA A 54 7.40 1.33 16.46
C ALA A 54 8.17 2.31 15.58
N ALA A 55 8.37 2.01 14.31
CA ALA A 55 9.04 2.89 13.36
C ALA A 55 8.28 4.22 13.16
N ILE A 56 6.96 4.15 13.01
CA ILE A 56 6.10 5.33 12.91
C ILE A 56 6.15 6.15 14.21
N GLY A 57 6.01 5.51 15.36
CA GLY A 57 6.08 6.16 16.66
C GLY A 57 7.40 6.88 16.91
N ASN A 58 8.51 6.25 16.56
CA ASN A 58 9.84 6.86 16.66
C ASN A 58 9.98 8.08 15.74
N MET A 59 9.51 7.98 14.50
CA MET A 59 9.50 9.09 13.57
C MET A 59 8.69 10.28 14.11
N LEU A 60 7.51 10.04 14.64
CA LEU A 60 6.65 11.07 15.20
C LEU A 60 7.28 11.75 16.41
N LYS A 61 7.96 10.99 17.28
CA LYS A 61 8.68 11.53 18.44
C LYS A 61 9.92 12.38 18.06
N ILE A 62 10.57 12.06 16.95
CA ILE A 62 11.66 12.90 16.41
C ILE A 62 11.10 14.23 15.91
N MET A 63 9.90 14.25 15.37
CA MET A 63 9.23 15.47 14.89
C MET A 63 8.64 16.30 16.03
N ASP A 64 8.08 15.64 17.02
CA ASP A 64 7.43 16.21 18.20
C ASP A 64 7.69 15.31 19.39
N GLU A 65 8.51 15.76 20.34
CA GLU A 65 8.91 14.97 21.51
C GLU A 65 7.71 14.44 22.32
N LYS A 66 6.62 15.20 22.35
CA LYS A 66 5.38 14.82 23.02
C LYS A 66 4.33 14.20 22.07
N ALA A 67 4.76 13.71 20.92
CA ALA A 67 3.85 13.10 19.95
C ALA A 67 3.02 11.97 20.57
N VAL A 68 1.76 11.88 20.12
CA VAL A 68 0.78 10.90 20.58
C VAL A 68 0.43 11.05 22.07
N THR A 69 0.56 12.25 22.60
CA THR A 69 0.08 12.64 23.93
C THR A 69 -0.84 13.87 23.81
N PRO A 70 -1.70 14.14 24.82
CA PRO A 70 -2.55 15.34 24.80
C PRO A 70 -1.79 16.66 24.75
N GLU A 71 -0.54 16.66 25.20
CA GLU A 71 0.33 17.85 25.25
C GLU A 71 1.14 18.07 23.96
N GLY A 72 1.19 17.06 23.08
CA GLY A 72 1.92 17.14 21.81
C GLY A 72 1.19 17.95 20.74
N LYS A 73 1.93 18.40 19.75
CA LYS A 73 1.37 18.98 18.52
C LYS A 73 0.73 17.88 17.66
N ILE A 74 1.37 16.73 17.61
CA ILE A 74 0.82 15.51 17.03
C ILE A 74 0.11 14.75 18.16
N LYS A 75 -1.21 14.92 18.27
CA LYS A 75 -2.02 14.27 19.32
C LYS A 75 -2.45 12.88 18.92
N SER A 76 -2.73 12.67 17.65
CA SER A 76 -3.16 11.40 17.08
C SER A 76 -2.71 11.28 15.62
N TYR A 77 -2.69 10.06 15.14
CA TYR A 77 -2.43 9.79 13.73
C TYR A 77 -3.26 8.61 13.24
N LYS A 78 -3.49 8.59 11.95
CA LYS A 78 -4.16 7.51 11.23
C LYS A 78 -3.44 7.25 9.92
N ILE A 79 -3.27 5.99 9.58
CA ILE A 79 -2.71 5.59 8.29
C ILE A 79 -3.81 5.67 7.24
N ASP A 80 -3.52 6.37 6.15
CA ASP A 80 -4.42 6.41 5.00
C ASP A 80 -4.23 5.14 4.16
N GLU A 81 -5.11 4.19 4.37
CA GLU A 81 -5.07 2.88 3.69
C GLU A 81 -5.20 3.00 2.15
N SER A 82 -5.79 4.07 1.65
CA SER A 82 -5.95 4.29 0.21
C SER A 82 -4.65 4.65 -0.51
N TYR A 83 -3.67 5.20 0.21
CA TYR A 83 -2.35 5.57 -0.29
C TYR A 83 -1.22 4.65 0.19
N THR A 84 -1.56 3.61 0.94
CA THR A 84 -0.60 2.65 1.46
C THR A 84 -0.38 1.53 0.45
N GLU A 85 0.82 1.44 -0.07
CA GLU A 85 1.16 0.50 -1.15
C GLU A 85 2.59 -0.03 -1.04
N ARG A 86 2.83 -1.16 -1.69
CA ARG A 86 4.18 -1.71 -1.80
C ARG A 86 5.04 -0.83 -2.70
N ASN A 87 6.21 -0.45 -2.21
CA ASN A 87 7.19 0.25 -3.03
C ASN A 87 7.93 -0.75 -3.94
N PRO A 88 7.95 -0.54 -5.28
CA PRO A 88 8.67 -1.42 -6.20
C PRO A 88 10.18 -1.52 -5.92
N MET A 89 10.76 -0.51 -5.32
CA MET A 89 12.19 -0.47 -4.93
C MET A 89 12.47 -1.09 -3.56
N GLY A 90 11.46 -1.60 -2.89
CA GLY A 90 11.52 -2.19 -1.56
C GLY A 90 10.78 -1.37 -0.51
N GLY A 91 10.25 -2.05 0.50
CA GLY A 91 9.50 -1.41 1.57
C GLY A 91 8.03 -1.13 1.24
N VAL A 92 7.43 -0.30 2.05
CA VAL A 92 6.01 0.08 1.96
C VAL A 92 5.88 1.59 2.04
N ASN A 93 5.27 2.18 1.02
CA ASN A 93 4.89 3.60 1.03
C ASN A 93 3.66 3.78 1.90
N ILE A 94 3.70 4.71 2.83
CA ILE A 94 2.58 5.05 3.71
C ILE A 94 2.29 6.54 3.67
N SER A 95 1.02 6.88 3.83
CA SER A 95 0.55 8.23 4.08
C SER A 95 -0.13 8.26 5.44
N ILE A 96 0.27 9.21 6.27
CA ILE A 96 -0.21 9.36 7.65
C ILE A 96 -0.98 10.68 7.76
N ILE A 97 -2.21 10.60 8.21
CA ILE A 97 -3.05 11.76 8.51
C ILE A 97 -2.90 12.08 9.99
N VAL A 98 -2.50 13.30 10.31
CA VAL A 98 -2.25 13.76 11.68
C VAL A 98 -3.44 14.54 12.20
N ASN A 99 -3.82 14.28 13.46
CA ASN A 99 -4.91 14.95 14.17
C ASN A 99 -6.27 14.93 13.43
N GLY A 100 -6.49 13.94 12.58
CA GLY A 100 -7.71 13.87 11.77
C GLY A 100 -7.85 14.94 10.69
N ASP A 101 -6.82 15.74 10.46
CA ASP A 101 -6.79 16.80 9.47
C ASP A 101 -6.14 16.34 8.17
N LYS A 102 -6.93 16.26 7.10
CA LYS A 102 -6.47 15.80 5.78
C LYS A 102 -5.42 16.70 5.12
N GLU A 103 -5.19 17.90 5.64
CA GLU A 103 -4.13 18.80 5.20
C GLU A 103 -2.84 18.63 6.00
N MET A 104 -2.87 17.88 7.11
CA MET A 104 -1.70 17.54 7.93
C MET A 104 -1.26 16.11 7.63
N ILE A 105 -0.40 15.96 6.65
CA ILE A 105 0.00 14.66 6.09
C ILE A 105 1.51 14.47 6.20
N ILE A 106 1.90 13.23 6.47
CA ILE A 106 3.27 12.76 6.38
C ILE A 106 3.30 11.58 5.39
N ASN A 107 4.05 11.74 4.31
CA ASN A 107 4.34 10.66 3.37
C ASN A 107 5.73 10.11 3.63
N THR A 108 5.84 8.81 3.77
CA THR A 108 7.12 8.16 4.07
C THR A 108 7.13 6.71 3.58
N THR A 109 8.27 6.08 3.68
CA THR A 109 8.46 4.67 3.32
C THR A 109 9.01 3.91 4.51
N LEU A 110 8.36 2.80 4.86
CA LEU A 110 8.88 1.80 5.78
C LEU A 110 9.83 0.89 5.01
N GLU A 111 11.09 0.86 5.38
CA GLU A 111 12.13 0.07 4.74
C GLU A 111 12.73 -0.95 5.71
N ARG A 112 13.23 -2.04 5.16
CA ARG A 112 13.94 -3.06 5.91
C ARG A 112 15.13 -3.56 5.08
N TYR A 113 16.33 -3.34 5.59
CA TYR A 113 17.58 -3.62 4.87
C TYR A 113 17.99 -5.09 4.89
N SER A 114 17.47 -5.87 5.82
CA SER A 114 17.71 -7.30 5.88
C SER A 114 16.43 -8.06 6.24
N SER A 115 16.35 -9.34 5.87
CA SER A 115 15.18 -10.17 6.16
C SER A 115 14.90 -10.34 7.66
N SER A 116 15.92 -10.20 8.50
CA SER A 116 15.84 -10.26 9.97
C SER A 116 15.85 -8.90 10.66
N GLY A 117 16.02 -7.80 9.88
CA GLY A 117 16.04 -6.43 10.40
C GLY A 117 14.64 -5.91 10.72
N LYS A 118 14.61 -4.88 11.56
CA LYS A 118 13.38 -4.14 11.84
C LYS A 118 13.06 -3.18 10.71
N TYR A 119 11.79 -2.78 10.61
CA TYR A 119 11.39 -1.70 9.72
C TYR A 119 11.84 -0.35 10.27
N GLU A 120 12.36 0.49 9.39
CA GLU A 120 12.87 1.81 9.69
C GLU A 120 12.31 2.84 8.71
N ILE A 121 12.30 4.09 9.13
CA ILE A 121 11.90 5.24 8.32
C ILE A 121 13.11 6.16 8.18
N ASN A 122 13.62 6.32 6.97
CA ASN A 122 14.80 7.13 6.70
C ASN A 122 14.49 8.49 6.06
N SER A 123 13.36 8.59 5.40
CA SER A 123 12.92 9.82 4.74
C SER A 123 11.45 10.07 4.97
N LYS A 124 11.06 11.34 5.00
CA LYS A 124 9.67 11.76 5.13
C LYS A 124 9.42 13.05 4.40
N ALA A 125 8.25 13.17 3.82
CA ALA A 125 7.73 14.42 3.27
C ALA A 125 6.55 14.88 4.15
N VAL A 126 6.64 16.09 4.65
CA VAL A 126 5.67 16.66 5.59
C VAL A 126 4.89 17.78 4.89
N SER A 127 3.57 17.79 5.03
CA SER A 127 2.75 18.86 4.47
C SER A 127 3.08 20.23 5.09
N PRO A 128 2.90 21.32 4.34
CA PRO A 128 3.20 22.66 4.84
C PRO A 128 2.45 23.02 6.12
N LYS A 129 1.18 22.67 6.23
CA LYS A 129 0.37 22.92 7.42
C LYS A 129 0.91 22.23 8.65
N LEU A 130 1.24 20.96 8.56
CA LEU A 130 1.83 20.21 9.68
C LEU A 130 3.20 20.76 10.05
N SER A 131 4.03 21.09 9.08
CA SER A 131 5.35 21.70 9.33
C SER A 131 5.23 23.02 10.09
N GLN A 132 4.25 23.86 9.77
CA GLN A 132 3.99 25.11 10.49
C GLN A 132 3.51 24.88 11.92
N GLU A 133 2.62 23.91 12.14
CA GLU A 133 2.14 23.57 13.47
C GLU A 133 3.25 23.10 14.40
N ILE A 134 4.14 22.27 13.89
CA ILE A 134 5.30 21.78 14.67
C ILE A 134 6.25 22.94 15.01
N LYS A 135 6.53 23.85 14.07
CA LYS A 135 7.42 24.99 14.27
C LYS A 135 6.87 26.02 15.26
N ARG A 136 5.56 26.24 15.30
CA ARG A 136 4.92 27.16 16.25
C ARG A 136 5.10 26.79 17.73
N GLY A 137 5.44 25.53 18.01
CA GLY A 137 5.64 25.05 19.37
C GLY A 137 7.06 25.16 19.89
N ASN A 138 8.02 25.52 19.03
CA ASN A 138 9.46 25.59 19.37
C ASN A 138 9.97 27.03 19.60
N ASN A 139 9.06 28.00 19.72
CA ASN A 139 9.42 29.40 20.09
C ASN A 139 9.02 29.70 21.53
#